data_a2a9ca43a687d18019f5a9e973a3dcd4
#
_entry.id   a2a9ca43a687d18019f5a9e973a3dcd4
#
_cell.length_a   1.000
_cell.length_b   1.000
_cell.length_c   1.000
_cell.angle_alpha   90.00
_cell.angle_beta   90.00
_cell.angle_gamma   90.00
#
_symmetry.space_group_name_H-M   'P 1'
#
loop_
_entity.id
_entity.type
_entity.pdbx_description
1 polymer ?
#
loop_
_entity_poly.entity_id
_entity_poly.type
_entity_poly.pdbx_seq_one_letter_code
_entity_poly.pdbx_strand_id
1 'polypeptide(L)'
;FVAGAGFLTMAAVMYGIRVPHIEPGATGNPARNLLEGLDYIRTNFLFIFLIGMTFFNSFFGMAYVSLMPVIAKDALSLGPGAYGILLSAGGVGSLLVTVVFGFAGNPQYKGLLIIGGAVLFGISLVAFGLTAELIGSYGLAIALLFIMGLFTSTYMISIQSSLQMMVPDSMRGRVMGFYGMTWSLMPLGAMPAAGLAVLIGAPFAIGVGGIAVAAFALLA
;
A
#
# COMPACT_ATOMS: atom_id res chain seq x y z
N PHE A 1 15.41 -6.72 -18.37
CA PHE A 1 15.97 -8.10 -18.30
C PHE A 1 15.87 -8.67 -16.88
N VAL A 2 16.28 -7.96 -15.82
CA VAL A 2 16.25 -8.46 -14.42
C VAL A 2 14.82 -8.82 -13.97
N ALA A 3 13.83 -7.95 -14.23
CA ALA A 3 12.43 -8.21 -13.91
C ALA A 3 11.90 -9.44 -14.67
N GLY A 4 12.26 -9.61 -15.96
CA GLY A 4 11.88 -10.78 -16.75
C GLY A 4 12.46 -12.08 -16.19
N ALA A 5 13.72 -12.07 -15.76
CA ALA A 5 14.34 -13.23 -15.09
C ALA A 5 13.61 -13.58 -13.79
N GLY A 6 13.23 -12.57 -13.00
CA GLY A 6 12.43 -12.76 -11.77
C GLY A 6 11.08 -13.44 -12.04
N PHE A 7 10.35 -13.00 -13.06
CA PHE A 7 9.07 -13.62 -13.45
C PHE A 7 9.26 -15.05 -13.96
N LEU A 8 10.30 -15.33 -14.73
CA LEU A 8 10.59 -16.67 -15.20
C LEU A 8 10.95 -17.61 -14.04
N THR A 9 11.74 -17.15 -13.08
CA THR A 9 12.07 -17.89 -11.87
C THR A 9 10.80 -18.21 -11.07
N MET A 10 9.93 -17.22 -10.87
CA MET A 10 8.65 -17.41 -10.17
C MET A 10 7.76 -18.43 -10.91
N ALA A 11 7.65 -18.34 -12.22
CA ALA A 11 6.89 -19.29 -13.03
C ALA A 11 7.45 -20.72 -12.92
N ALA A 12 8.77 -20.89 -12.95
CA ALA A 12 9.43 -22.17 -12.80
C ALA A 12 9.17 -22.80 -11.41
N VAL A 13 9.25 -21.97 -10.35
CA VAL A 13 8.93 -22.41 -8.98
C VAL A 13 7.46 -22.82 -8.88
N MET A 14 6.53 -22.02 -9.40
CA MET A 14 5.09 -22.35 -9.37
C MET A 14 4.78 -23.64 -10.14
N TYR A 15 5.45 -23.89 -11.25
CA TYR A 15 5.27 -25.14 -12.02
C TYR A 15 5.73 -26.38 -11.23
N GLY A 16 6.71 -26.23 -10.34
CA GLY A 16 7.20 -27.31 -9.46
C GLY A 16 6.32 -27.57 -8.23
N ILE A 17 5.43 -26.65 -7.86
CA ILE A 17 4.57 -26.78 -6.68
C ILE A 17 3.37 -27.68 -7.02
N ARG A 18 3.32 -28.86 -6.41
CA ARG A 18 2.15 -29.75 -6.46
C ARG A 18 1.14 -29.31 -5.42
N VAL A 19 0.10 -28.60 -5.85
CA VAL A 19 -1.02 -28.25 -4.98
C VAL A 19 -2.00 -29.41 -4.93
N PRO A 20 -2.44 -29.89 -3.75
CA PRO A 20 -3.53 -30.85 -3.64
C PRO A 20 -4.76 -30.30 -4.33
N HIS A 21 -5.49 -31.14 -5.06
CA HIS A 21 -6.75 -30.73 -5.70
C HIS A 21 -7.76 -30.40 -4.59
N ILE A 22 -7.95 -29.11 -4.35
CA ILE A 22 -9.01 -28.60 -3.44
C ILE A 22 -10.25 -28.42 -4.30
N GLU A 23 -11.32 -29.15 -3.97
CA GLU A 23 -12.60 -28.91 -4.63
C GLU A 23 -12.98 -27.42 -4.53
N PRO A 24 -13.39 -26.81 -5.65
CA PRO A 24 -13.77 -25.39 -5.64
C PRO A 24 -14.96 -25.20 -4.67
N GLY A 25 -14.70 -24.64 -3.49
CA GLY A 25 -15.72 -24.39 -2.47
C GLY A 25 -16.74 -23.30 -2.83
N ALA A 26 -16.73 -22.79 -4.05
CA ALA A 26 -17.61 -21.75 -4.55
C ALA A 26 -18.18 -22.10 -5.92
N THR A 27 -19.04 -23.12 -5.98
CA THR A 27 -19.94 -23.35 -7.11
C THR A 27 -21.15 -22.43 -6.97
N GLY A 28 -21.02 -21.13 -7.28
CA GLY A 28 -22.09 -20.16 -7.17
C GLY A 28 -21.92 -18.98 -8.13
N ASN A 29 -22.99 -18.22 -8.31
CA ASN A 29 -22.97 -16.98 -9.09
C ASN A 29 -21.91 -16.02 -8.51
N PRO A 30 -20.93 -15.54 -9.30
CA PRO A 30 -19.88 -14.61 -8.82
C PRO A 30 -20.44 -13.37 -8.11
N ALA A 31 -21.56 -12.83 -8.59
CA ALA A 31 -22.24 -11.68 -7.97
C ALA A 31 -22.75 -12.02 -6.55
N ARG A 32 -23.29 -13.21 -6.35
CA ARG A 32 -23.74 -13.68 -5.02
C ARG A 32 -22.55 -13.84 -4.07
N ASN A 33 -21.46 -14.40 -4.54
CA ASN A 33 -20.24 -14.56 -3.74
C ASN A 33 -19.68 -13.20 -3.29
N LEU A 34 -19.73 -12.18 -4.15
CA LEU A 34 -19.35 -10.81 -3.80
C LEU A 34 -20.29 -10.23 -2.73
N LEU A 35 -21.59 -10.36 -2.89
CA LEU A 35 -22.56 -9.86 -1.90
C LEU A 35 -22.39 -10.54 -0.54
N GLU A 36 -22.20 -11.85 -0.50
CA GLU A 36 -21.93 -12.59 0.73
C GLU A 36 -20.62 -12.16 1.40
N GLY A 37 -19.57 -11.88 0.61
CA GLY A 37 -18.32 -11.32 1.14
C GLY A 37 -18.50 -9.90 1.71
N LEU A 38 -19.26 -9.05 1.05
CA LEU A 38 -19.56 -7.69 1.50
C LEU A 38 -20.41 -7.71 2.78
N ASP A 39 -21.40 -8.58 2.85
CA ASP A 39 -22.25 -8.74 4.03
C ASP A 39 -21.40 -9.21 5.23
N TYR A 40 -20.52 -10.18 5.03
CA TYR A 40 -19.59 -10.64 6.05
C TYR A 40 -18.66 -9.52 6.55
N ILE A 41 -18.14 -8.70 5.65
CA ILE A 41 -17.29 -7.54 6.03
C ILE A 41 -18.10 -6.55 6.87
N ARG A 42 -19.35 -6.25 6.49
CA ARG A 42 -20.22 -5.29 7.20
C ARG A 42 -20.65 -5.74 8.58
N THR A 43 -20.71 -7.04 8.85
CA THR A 43 -21.09 -7.57 10.17
C THR A 43 -20.03 -7.37 11.23
N ASN A 44 -18.78 -7.07 10.84
CA ASN A 44 -17.69 -6.89 11.78
C ASN A 44 -16.94 -5.59 11.53
N PHE A 45 -17.01 -4.66 12.49
CA PHE A 45 -16.36 -3.35 12.42
C PHE A 45 -14.85 -3.46 12.11
N LEU A 46 -14.16 -4.47 12.65
CA LEU A 46 -12.73 -4.66 12.39
C LEU A 46 -12.43 -4.90 10.90
N PHE A 47 -13.28 -5.68 10.20
CA PHE A 47 -13.09 -5.90 8.77
C PHE A 47 -13.37 -4.64 7.94
N ILE A 48 -14.41 -3.87 8.33
CA ILE A 48 -14.68 -2.56 7.71
C ILE A 48 -13.47 -1.66 7.87
N PHE A 49 -12.90 -1.61 9.07
CA PHE A 49 -11.72 -0.81 9.37
C PHE A 49 -10.51 -1.24 8.54
N LEU A 50 -10.16 -2.53 8.53
CA LEU A 50 -9.00 -3.04 7.80
C LEU A 50 -9.12 -2.83 6.28
N ILE A 51 -10.29 -3.10 5.72
CA ILE A 51 -10.57 -2.85 4.29
C ILE A 51 -10.61 -1.35 3.99
N GLY A 52 -11.21 -0.55 4.87
CA GLY A 52 -11.22 0.91 4.79
C GLY A 52 -9.81 1.50 4.80
N MET A 53 -8.93 1.04 5.69
CA MET A 53 -7.52 1.42 5.72
C MET A 53 -6.82 1.15 4.39
N THR A 54 -7.07 -0.02 3.79
CA THR A 54 -6.50 -0.37 2.49
C THR A 54 -7.05 0.53 1.37
N PHE A 55 -8.35 0.83 1.42
CA PHE A 55 -9.00 1.76 0.48
C PHE A 55 -8.37 3.16 0.59
N PHE A 56 -8.32 3.73 1.79
CA PHE A 56 -7.74 5.06 2.01
C PHE A 56 -6.28 5.14 1.58
N ASN A 57 -5.51 4.09 1.88
CA ASN A 57 -4.14 4.02 1.40
C ASN A 57 -4.03 3.96 -0.12
N SER A 58 -4.81 3.10 -0.78
CA SER A 58 -4.74 2.95 -2.24
C SER A 58 -5.21 4.21 -2.95
N PHE A 59 -6.27 4.85 -2.45
CA PHE A 59 -6.86 6.03 -3.07
C PHE A 59 -6.08 7.31 -2.78
N PHE A 60 -5.73 7.57 -1.53
CA PHE A 60 -5.05 8.80 -1.11
C PHE A 60 -3.53 8.62 -0.95
N GLY A 61 -3.13 7.54 -0.28
CA GLY A 61 -1.74 7.29 0.06
C GLY A 61 -0.87 6.98 -1.16
N MET A 62 -1.34 6.11 -2.06
CA MET A 62 -0.57 5.67 -3.23
C MET A 62 -0.61 6.64 -4.41
N ALA A 63 -1.44 7.68 -4.35
CA ALA A 63 -1.50 8.73 -5.37
C ALA A 63 -0.14 9.42 -5.59
N TYR A 64 0.72 9.46 -4.57
CA TYR A 64 2.06 10.02 -4.68
C TYR A 64 2.91 9.35 -5.78
N VAL A 65 2.73 8.05 -6.02
CA VAL A 65 3.48 7.32 -7.05
C VAL A 65 3.25 7.93 -8.44
N SER A 66 2.01 8.35 -8.72
CA SER A 66 1.64 8.98 -9.99
C SER A 66 2.20 10.41 -10.12
N LEU A 67 2.36 11.13 -9.01
CA LEU A 67 2.91 12.49 -8.98
C LEU A 67 4.45 12.51 -8.85
N MET A 68 5.07 11.39 -8.53
CA MET A 68 6.50 11.29 -8.28
C MET A 68 7.37 11.76 -9.46
N PRO A 69 7.05 11.44 -10.75
CA PRO A 69 7.83 11.96 -11.87
C PRO A 69 7.81 13.48 -11.97
N VAL A 70 6.67 14.12 -11.65
CA VAL A 70 6.51 15.57 -11.65
C VAL A 70 7.37 16.19 -10.53
N ILE A 71 7.31 15.65 -9.32
CA ILE A 71 8.10 16.13 -8.19
C ILE A 71 9.60 15.96 -8.44
N ALA A 72 10.02 14.82 -8.97
CA ALA A 72 11.42 14.58 -9.28
C ALA A 72 11.96 15.59 -10.30
N LYS A 73 11.19 15.88 -11.35
CA LYS A 73 11.59 16.79 -12.40
C LYS A 73 11.46 18.26 -11.99
N ASP A 74 10.29 18.67 -11.50
CA ASP A 74 9.94 20.10 -11.36
C ASP A 74 10.33 20.66 -9.98
N ALA A 75 10.14 19.89 -8.89
CA ALA A 75 10.47 20.34 -7.55
C ALA A 75 11.94 20.04 -7.16
N LEU A 76 12.46 18.87 -7.54
CA LEU A 76 13.81 18.45 -7.16
C LEU A 76 14.83 18.62 -8.30
N SER A 77 14.39 19.02 -9.51
CA SER A 77 15.26 19.22 -10.71
C SER A 77 16.13 18.00 -11.05
N LEU A 78 15.60 16.78 -10.87
CA LEU A 78 16.33 15.54 -11.02
C LEU A 78 16.20 14.91 -12.40
N GLY A 79 17.30 14.30 -12.87
CA GLY A 79 17.30 13.45 -14.06
C GLY A 79 16.75 12.04 -13.80
N PRO A 80 16.53 11.24 -14.87
CA PRO A 80 15.94 9.90 -14.78
C PRO A 80 16.68 8.93 -13.84
N GLY A 81 18.01 9.02 -13.78
CA GLY A 81 18.81 8.17 -12.88
C GLY A 81 18.56 8.46 -11.42
N ALA A 82 18.50 9.73 -11.03
CA ALA A 82 18.24 10.16 -9.67
C ALA A 82 16.80 9.81 -9.25
N TYR A 83 15.83 9.92 -10.18
CA TYR A 83 14.47 9.45 -9.94
C TYR A 83 14.41 7.94 -9.65
N GLY A 84 15.18 7.14 -10.39
CA GLY A 84 15.30 5.69 -10.13
C GLY A 84 15.83 5.37 -8.73
N ILE A 85 16.80 6.16 -8.24
CA ILE A 85 17.34 6.02 -6.87
C ILE A 85 16.28 6.36 -5.82
N LEU A 86 15.48 7.42 -6.05
CA LEU A 86 14.36 7.77 -5.17
C LEU A 86 13.36 6.60 -5.02
N LEU A 87 12.93 6.01 -6.12
CA LEU A 87 12.02 4.86 -6.08
C LEU A 87 12.67 3.64 -5.41
N SER A 88 13.96 3.41 -5.66
CA SER A 88 14.70 2.31 -5.06
C SER A 88 14.81 2.45 -3.54
N ALA A 89 14.94 3.67 -3.01
CA ALA A 89 15.00 3.91 -1.57
C ALA A 89 13.73 3.42 -0.86
N GLY A 90 12.54 3.72 -1.39
CA GLY A 90 11.28 3.18 -0.88
C GLY A 90 11.20 1.66 -0.96
N GLY A 91 11.68 1.09 -2.08
CA GLY A 91 11.77 -0.36 -2.27
C GLY A 91 12.69 -1.04 -1.23
N VAL A 92 13.83 -0.45 -0.94
CA VAL A 92 14.77 -0.97 0.09
C VAL A 92 14.13 -0.93 1.47
N GLY A 93 13.43 0.17 1.83
CA GLY A 93 12.68 0.26 3.09
C GLY A 93 11.62 -0.84 3.22
N SER A 94 10.84 -1.06 2.15
CA SER A 94 9.82 -2.10 2.09
C SER A 94 10.41 -3.52 2.20
N LEU A 95 11.52 -3.76 1.52
CA LEU A 95 12.22 -5.06 1.56
C LEU A 95 12.72 -5.36 2.97
N LEU A 96 13.31 -4.37 3.65
CA LEU A 96 13.84 -4.54 5.00
C LEU A 96 12.75 -4.96 5.99
N VAL A 97 11.59 -4.32 5.94
CA VAL A 97 10.45 -4.71 6.78
C VAL A 97 9.96 -6.12 6.43
N THR A 98 9.87 -6.46 5.15
CA THR A 98 9.44 -7.80 4.71
C THR A 98 10.37 -8.88 5.26
N VAL A 99 11.68 -8.65 5.23
CA VAL A 99 12.68 -9.55 5.78
C VAL A 99 12.54 -9.65 7.30
N VAL A 100 12.39 -8.53 8.00
CA VAL A 100 12.20 -8.51 9.47
C VAL A 100 10.95 -9.28 9.87
N PHE A 101 9.82 -9.07 9.20
CA PHE A 101 8.58 -9.82 9.47
C PHE A 101 8.71 -11.31 9.14
N GLY A 102 9.47 -11.66 8.10
CA GLY A 102 9.76 -13.05 7.76
C GLY A 102 10.51 -13.80 8.86
N PHE A 103 11.45 -13.15 9.52
CA PHE A 103 12.21 -13.74 10.64
C PHE A 103 11.51 -13.61 12.00
N ALA A 104 10.85 -12.48 12.26
CA ALA A 104 10.18 -12.23 13.54
C ALA A 104 8.88 -13.02 13.72
N GLY A 105 8.33 -13.58 12.65
CA GLY A 105 7.06 -14.28 12.68
C GLY A 105 5.88 -13.33 12.86
N ASN A 106 4.86 -13.80 13.61
CA ASN A 106 3.61 -13.07 13.77
C ASN A 106 3.68 -12.10 14.96
N PRO A 107 3.74 -10.77 14.77
CA PRO A 107 3.84 -9.83 15.88
C PRO A 107 2.55 -9.79 16.71
N GLN A 108 2.71 -9.71 18.04
CA GLN A 108 1.58 -9.71 19.00
C GLN A 108 0.75 -8.41 18.93
N TYR A 109 1.38 -7.28 18.57
CA TYR A 109 0.74 -5.94 18.60
C TYR A 109 0.35 -5.44 17.21
N LYS A 110 -0.40 -6.26 16.44
CA LYS A 110 -0.78 -5.93 15.06
C LYS A 110 -1.58 -4.62 14.95
N GLY A 111 -2.50 -4.36 15.87
CA GLY A 111 -3.28 -3.13 15.86
C GLY A 111 -2.39 -1.88 15.95
N LEU A 112 -1.39 -1.89 16.84
CA LEU A 112 -0.43 -0.80 16.95
C LEU A 112 0.42 -0.63 15.68
N LEU A 113 0.83 -1.73 15.06
CA LEU A 113 1.60 -1.70 13.81
C LEU A 113 0.76 -1.19 12.62
N ILE A 114 -0.53 -1.49 12.60
CA ILE A 114 -1.45 -1.00 11.56
C ILE A 114 -1.66 0.51 11.74
N ILE A 115 -2.13 0.94 12.91
CA ILE A 115 -2.45 2.36 13.15
C ILE A 115 -1.17 3.20 13.13
N GLY A 116 -0.15 2.80 13.91
CA GLY A 116 1.12 3.51 13.99
C GLY A 116 1.84 3.58 12.64
N GLY A 117 1.88 2.46 11.91
CA GLY A 117 2.46 2.41 10.56
C GLY A 117 1.74 3.32 9.57
N ALA A 118 0.41 3.34 9.57
CA ALA A 118 -0.37 4.21 8.69
C ALA A 118 -0.22 5.70 9.05
N VAL A 119 -0.23 6.05 10.34
CA VAL A 119 -0.01 7.43 10.80
C VAL A 119 1.39 7.90 10.42
N LEU A 120 2.42 7.10 10.71
CA LEU A 120 3.81 7.45 10.40
C LEU A 120 4.06 7.50 8.88
N PHE A 121 3.41 6.64 8.09
CA PHE A 121 3.41 6.76 6.64
C PHE A 121 2.79 8.07 6.18
N GLY A 122 1.61 8.44 6.69
CA GLY A 122 0.95 9.71 6.36
C GLY A 122 1.80 10.93 6.73
N ILE A 123 2.41 10.94 7.92
CA ILE A 123 3.34 11.99 8.35
C ILE A 123 4.57 12.05 7.42
N SER A 124 5.11 10.90 7.02
CA SER A 124 6.25 10.86 6.09
C SER A 124 5.90 11.40 4.71
N LEU A 125 4.67 11.17 4.22
CA LEU A 125 4.15 11.76 2.98
C LEU A 125 4.08 13.30 3.06
N VAL A 126 3.55 13.82 4.17
CA VAL A 126 3.51 15.28 4.40
C VAL A 126 4.92 15.84 4.46
N ALA A 127 5.82 15.22 5.22
CA ALA A 127 7.21 15.64 5.33
C ALA A 127 7.92 15.61 3.97
N PHE A 128 7.67 14.58 3.15
CA PHE A 128 8.22 14.48 1.81
C PHE A 128 7.72 15.62 0.89
N GLY A 129 6.42 15.92 0.90
CA GLY A 129 5.87 17.03 0.14
C GLY A 129 6.48 18.37 0.56
N LEU A 130 6.54 18.67 1.86
CA LEU A 130 7.14 19.89 2.38
C LEU A 130 8.64 19.98 2.05
N THR A 131 9.37 18.87 2.15
CA THR A 131 10.80 18.85 1.80
C THR A 131 11.01 19.11 0.32
N ALA A 132 10.20 18.54 -0.56
CA ALA A 132 10.31 18.75 -1.99
C ALA A 132 10.04 20.20 -2.38
N GLU A 133 9.05 20.85 -1.73
CA GLU A 133 8.68 22.25 -2.04
C GLU A 133 9.61 23.28 -1.41
N LEU A 134 9.94 23.13 -0.10
CA LEU A 134 10.59 24.17 0.67
C LEU A 134 12.11 24.04 0.71
N ILE A 135 12.64 22.82 0.64
CA ILE A 135 14.05 22.54 0.86
C ILE A 135 14.75 22.12 -0.45
N GLY A 136 14.05 21.36 -1.29
CA GLY A 136 14.61 20.82 -2.54
C GLY A 136 15.78 19.84 -2.34
N SER A 137 15.92 19.24 -1.15
CA SER A 137 17.05 18.36 -0.81
C SER A 137 16.83 16.94 -1.30
N TYR A 138 17.65 16.51 -2.24
CA TYR A 138 17.64 15.15 -2.76
C TYR A 138 17.95 14.09 -1.70
N GLY A 139 18.95 14.34 -0.82
CA GLY A 139 19.31 13.40 0.23
C GLY A 139 18.19 13.18 1.25
N LEU A 140 17.50 14.26 1.63
CA LEU A 140 16.36 14.18 2.54
C LEU A 140 15.16 13.49 1.89
N ALA A 141 14.93 13.71 0.59
CA ALA A 141 13.90 13.01 -0.17
C ALA A 141 14.15 11.49 -0.20
N ILE A 142 15.40 11.04 -0.40
CA ILE A 142 15.77 9.62 -0.32
C ILE A 142 15.47 9.05 1.06
N ALA A 143 15.89 9.74 2.13
CA ALA A 143 15.66 9.28 3.50
C ALA A 143 14.16 9.15 3.82
N LEU A 144 13.35 10.13 3.41
CA LEU A 144 11.91 10.11 3.62
C LEU A 144 11.21 9.00 2.82
N LEU A 145 11.61 8.76 1.57
CA LEU A 145 11.07 7.65 0.79
C LEU A 145 11.43 6.28 1.38
N PHE A 146 12.65 6.13 1.89
CA PHE A 146 13.04 4.93 2.62
C PHE A 146 12.14 4.71 3.85
N ILE A 147 11.92 5.76 4.66
CA ILE A 147 11.03 5.74 5.83
C ILE A 147 9.57 5.43 5.42
N MET A 148 9.10 6.03 4.34
CA MET A 148 7.77 5.72 3.77
C MET A 148 7.65 4.24 3.39
N GLY A 149 8.68 3.68 2.78
CA GLY A 149 8.72 2.25 2.45
C GLY A 149 8.64 1.34 3.68
N LEU A 150 9.37 1.70 4.77
CA LEU A 150 9.28 0.99 6.04
C LEU A 150 7.84 0.97 6.59
N PHE A 151 7.21 2.12 6.71
CA PHE A 151 5.90 2.23 7.34
C PHE A 151 4.77 1.68 6.46
N THR A 152 4.81 1.91 5.15
CA THR A 152 3.85 1.33 4.20
C THR A 152 3.84 -0.19 4.32
N SER A 153 5.01 -0.83 4.25
CA SER A 153 5.09 -2.29 4.34
C SER A 153 4.67 -2.80 5.71
N THR A 154 5.03 -2.10 6.79
CA THR A 154 4.66 -2.48 8.15
C THR A 154 3.15 -2.62 8.30
N TYR A 155 2.38 -1.57 7.97
CA TYR A 155 0.94 -1.64 8.16
C TYR A 155 0.24 -2.53 7.12
N MET A 156 0.73 -2.56 5.87
CA MET A 156 0.14 -3.38 4.81
C MET A 156 0.29 -4.88 5.10
N ILE A 157 1.48 -5.34 5.49
CA ILE A 157 1.72 -6.73 5.87
C ILE A 157 0.88 -7.08 7.10
N SER A 158 0.78 -6.16 8.08
CA SER A 158 -0.02 -6.36 9.29
C SER A 158 -1.52 -6.47 8.99
N ILE A 159 -2.07 -5.64 8.08
CA ILE A 159 -3.46 -5.74 7.61
C ILE A 159 -3.70 -7.09 6.92
N GLN A 160 -2.87 -7.41 5.93
CA GLN A 160 -3.02 -8.65 5.15
C GLN A 160 -2.94 -9.89 6.02
N SER A 161 -1.96 -9.93 6.92
CA SER A 161 -1.80 -11.03 7.88
C SER A 161 -3.00 -11.13 8.84
N SER A 162 -3.53 -9.99 9.33
CA SER A 162 -4.71 -9.97 10.20
C SER A 162 -5.95 -10.50 9.49
N LEU A 163 -6.21 -10.04 8.25
CA LEU A 163 -7.32 -10.54 7.44
C LEU A 163 -7.21 -12.05 7.19
N GLN A 164 -6.03 -12.54 6.80
CA GLN A 164 -5.83 -13.98 6.52
C GLN A 164 -6.01 -14.87 7.74
N MET A 165 -5.66 -14.38 8.95
CA MET A 165 -5.77 -15.16 10.18
C MET A 165 -7.16 -15.13 10.82
N MET A 166 -7.89 -14.03 10.65
CA MET A 166 -9.17 -13.82 11.32
C MET A 166 -10.37 -14.30 10.48
N VAL A 167 -10.21 -14.37 9.17
CA VAL A 167 -11.29 -14.78 8.27
C VAL A 167 -11.34 -16.31 8.17
N PRO A 168 -12.51 -16.95 8.42
CA PRO A 168 -12.68 -18.39 8.23
C PRO A 168 -12.35 -18.82 6.79
N ASP A 169 -11.88 -20.05 6.62
CA ASP A 169 -11.46 -20.57 5.32
C ASP A 169 -12.55 -20.49 4.25
N SER A 170 -13.81 -20.70 4.64
CA SER A 170 -15.00 -20.62 3.76
C SER A 170 -15.25 -19.21 3.19
N MET A 171 -14.81 -18.15 3.88
CA MET A 171 -15.01 -16.75 3.47
C MET A 171 -13.72 -16.06 3.03
N ARG A 172 -12.55 -16.71 3.25
CA ARG A 172 -11.23 -16.11 2.99
C ARG A 172 -11.08 -15.61 1.55
N GLY A 173 -11.46 -16.41 0.56
CA GLY A 173 -11.37 -16.00 -0.85
C GLY A 173 -12.22 -14.78 -1.18
N ARG A 174 -13.41 -14.67 -0.57
CA ARG A 174 -14.34 -13.54 -0.79
C ARG A 174 -13.80 -12.26 -0.16
N VAL A 175 -13.37 -12.31 1.09
CA VAL A 175 -12.82 -11.16 1.81
C VAL A 175 -11.50 -10.70 1.19
N MET A 176 -10.61 -11.64 0.84
CA MET A 176 -9.34 -11.31 0.16
C MET A 176 -9.57 -10.78 -1.26
N GLY A 177 -10.67 -11.17 -1.92
CA GLY A 177 -11.11 -10.57 -3.18
C GLY A 177 -11.41 -9.08 -3.02
N PHE A 178 -12.18 -8.68 -1.98
CA PHE A 178 -12.42 -7.26 -1.67
C PHE A 178 -11.12 -6.52 -1.33
N TYR A 179 -10.25 -7.12 -0.52
CA TYR A 179 -8.92 -6.56 -0.25
C TYR A 179 -8.14 -6.30 -1.55
N GLY A 180 -8.14 -7.27 -2.48
CA GLY A 180 -7.51 -7.11 -3.79
C GLY A 180 -8.14 -6.01 -4.64
N MET A 181 -9.47 -5.85 -4.60
CA MET A 181 -10.17 -4.80 -5.34
C MET A 181 -9.79 -3.39 -4.89
N THR A 182 -9.42 -3.17 -3.63
CA THR A 182 -8.98 -1.85 -3.15
C THR A 182 -7.74 -1.35 -3.89
N TRP A 183 -6.86 -2.23 -4.34
CA TRP A 183 -5.68 -1.87 -5.14
C TRP A 183 -6.03 -1.39 -6.55
N SER A 184 -7.14 -1.89 -7.11
CA SER A 184 -7.64 -1.43 -8.42
C SER A 184 -8.16 0.00 -8.39
N LEU A 185 -8.35 0.59 -7.20
CA LEU A 185 -8.78 1.97 -7.03
C LEU A 185 -7.63 2.99 -7.08
N MET A 186 -6.38 2.51 -7.06
CA MET A 186 -5.20 3.39 -7.13
C MET A 186 -5.23 4.36 -8.33
N PRO A 187 -5.56 3.96 -9.58
CA PRO A 187 -5.67 4.89 -10.69
C PRO A 187 -6.78 5.93 -10.51
N LEU A 188 -7.87 5.57 -9.84
CA LEU A 188 -8.96 6.50 -9.54
C LEU A 188 -8.55 7.56 -8.52
N GLY A 189 -7.70 7.22 -7.55
CA GLY A 189 -7.11 8.15 -6.60
C GLY A 189 -6.10 9.11 -7.25
N ALA A 190 -5.42 8.67 -8.30
CA ALA A 190 -4.49 9.50 -9.06
C ALA A 190 -5.18 10.70 -9.75
N MET A 191 -6.44 10.56 -10.17
CA MET A 191 -7.19 11.64 -10.85
C MET A 191 -7.42 12.86 -9.94
N PRO A 192 -8.05 12.76 -8.75
CA PRO A 192 -8.20 13.90 -7.86
C PRO A 192 -6.86 14.42 -7.34
N ALA A 193 -5.85 13.56 -7.15
CA ALA A 193 -4.52 14.00 -6.76
C ALA A 193 -3.85 14.84 -7.87
N ALA A 194 -4.00 14.47 -9.14
CA ALA A 194 -3.53 15.27 -10.26
C ALA A 194 -4.29 16.60 -10.36
N GLY A 195 -5.60 16.60 -10.15
CA GLY A 195 -6.39 17.82 -10.09
C GLY A 195 -5.94 18.78 -8.98
N LEU A 196 -5.69 18.25 -7.77
CA LEU A 196 -5.11 19.00 -6.67
C LEU A 196 -3.71 19.52 -7.00
N ALA A 197 -2.88 18.70 -7.66
CA ALA A 197 -1.53 19.10 -8.04
C ALA A 197 -1.52 20.31 -8.99
N VAL A 198 -2.53 20.42 -9.86
CA VAL A 198 -2.69 21.63 -10.73
C VAL A 198 -3.06 22.86 -9.92
N LEU A 199 -3.85 22.71 -8.85
CA LEU A 199 -4.36 23.85 -8.05
C LEU A 199 -3.37 24.34 -6.99
N ILE A 200 -2.70 23.43 -6.29
CA ILE A 200 -1.86 23.73 -5.12
C ILE A 200 -0.40 23.24 -5.25
N GLY A 201 -0.05 22.63 -6.39
CA GLY A 201 1.25 22.02 -6.59
C GLY A 201 1.31 20.52 -6.20
N ALA A 202 2.14 19.74 -6.90
CA ALA A 202 2.27 18.31 -6.69
C ALA A 202 2.77 17.94 -5.26
N PRO A 203 3.75 18.66 -4.66
CA PRO A 203 4.20 18.40 -3.30
C PRO A 203 3.10 18.54 -2.24
N PHE A 204 2.27 19.59 -2.33
CA PHE A 204 1.16 19.80 -1.39
C PHE A 204 0.04 18.79 -1.61
N ALA A 205 -0.26 18.41 -2.86
CA ALA A 205 -1.25 17.38 -3.17
C ALA A 205 -0.92 16.03 -2.51
N ILE A 206 0.35 15.66 -2.50
CA ILE A 206 0.84 14.46 -1.77
C ILE A 206 0.64 14.62 -0.27
N GLY A 207 0.93 15.79 0.29
CA GLY A 207 0.71 16.10 1.70
C GLY A 207 -0.76 15.91 2.12
N VAL A 208 -1.71 16.38 1.31
CA VAL A 208 -3.15 16.15 1.53
C VAL A 208 -3.48 14.66 1.58
N GLY A 209 -2.91 13.86 0.67
CA GLY A 209 -3.05 12.40 0.69
C GLY A 209 -2.53 11.78 2.00
N GLY A 210 -1.37 12.24 2.48
CA GLY A 210 -0.78 11.83 3.75
C GLY A 210 -1.66 12.15 4.96
N ILE A 211 -2.21 13.37 5.00
CA ILE A 211 -3.15 13.79 6.05
C ILE A 211 -4.41 12.90 6.04
N ALA A 212 -4.97 12.61 4.87
CA ALA A 212 -6.16 11.77 4.75
C ALA A 212 -5.94 10.36 5.30
N VAL A 213 -4.79 9.74 4.98
CA VAL A 213 -4.44 8.40 5.50
C VAL A 213 -4.22 8.43 7.02
N ALA A 214 -3.46 9.40 7.52
CA ALA A 214 -3.19 9.53 8.96
C ALA A 214 -4.47 9.83 9.76
N ALA A 215 -5.31 10.74 9.26
CA ALA A 215 -6.58 11.09 9.91
C ALA A 215 -7.53 9.90 9.97
N PHE A 216 -7.68 9.13 8.89
CA PHE A 216 -8.49 7.93 8.90
C PHE A 216 -7.98 6.90 9.90
N ALA A 217 -6.66 6.71 9.98
CA ALA A 217 -6.05 5.77 10.91
C ALA A 217 -6.25 6.17 12.40
N LEU A 218 -6.38 7.46 12.70
CA LEU A 218 -6.59 7.97 14.06
C LEU A 218 -8.06 8.04 14.47
N LEU A 219 -8.99 8.18 13.49
CA LEU A 219 -10.42 8.34 13.76
C LEU A 219 -11.17 7.00 13.85
N ALA A 220 -10.56 5.93 13.41
CA ALA A 220 -11.14 4.60 13.37
C ALA A 220 -10.65 3.70 14.51
#